data_19004f47c2df3a50cd12f3611d0ca52b
#
_entry.id   19004f47c2df3a50cd12f3611d0ca52b
#
_cell.length_a   1.000
_cell.length_b   1.000
_cell.length_c   1.000
_cell.angle_alpha   90.00
_cell.angle_beta   90.00
_cell.angle_gamma   90.00
#
_symmetry.space_group_name_H-M   'P 1'
#
loop_
_entity.id
_entity.type
_entity.pdbx_description
1 polymer ?
#
loop_
_entity_poly.entity_id
_entity_poly.type
_entity_poly.pdbx_seq_one_letter_code
_entity_poly.pdbx_strand_id
1 'polypeptide(L)'
;MNKNKFAPTPPMGWNSYDYYDTTVNEEQIRANAEYMAANMKESGWEYIVIDIQWYNYDVGTQRDRYQYIPFWKMEMDEYSRLLPCPDRFPSSVNGQGFKPLADY
;
A
#
# COMPACT_ATOMS: atom_id res chain seq x y z
N MET A 1 13.99 16.61 -20.66
CA MET A 1 12.85 16.67 -19.72
C MET A 1 13.30 17.43 -18.47
N ASN A 2 12.56 18.48 -18.09
CA ASN A 2 12.90 19.20 -16.86
C ASN A 2 12.22 18.52 -15.66
N LYS A 3 13.00 17.83 -14.84
CA LYS A 3 12.50 17.11 -13.65
C LYS A 3 11.75 18.00 -12.66
N ASN A 4 12.11 19.28 -12.59
CA ASN A 4 11.48 20.23 -11.65
C ASN A 4 10.04 20.59 -12.03
N LYS A 5 9.59 20.26 -13.24
CA LYS A 5 8.18 20.38 -13.62
C LYS A 5 7.32 19.27 -13.02
N PHE A 6 7.92 18.09 -12.78
CA PHE A 6 7.20 16.92 -12.27
C PHE A 6 7.35 16.75 -10.76
N ALA A 7 8.48 17.18 -10.22
CA ALA A 7 8.77 17.09 -8.80
C ALA A 7 9.47 18.38 -8.34
N PRO A 8 8.72 19.48 -8.22
CA PRO A 8 9.30 20.78 -7.81
C PRO A 8 9.80 20.76 -6.37
N THR A 9 9.20 19.92 -5.53
CA THR A 9 9.57 19.69 -4.13
C THR A 9 9.59 18.19 -3.85
N PRO A 10 10.26 17.74 -2.78
CA PRO A 10 10.13 16.34 -2.33
C PRO A 10 8.67 16.01 -2.02
N PRO A 11 8.20 14.81 -2.41
CA PRO A 11 6.85 14.38 -2.06
C PRO A 11 6.71 14.23 -0.54
N MET A 12 5.58 14.64 0.00
CA MET A 12 5.24 14.49 1.41
C MET A 12 4.09 13.51 1.55
N GLY A 13 4.30 12.44 2.30
CA GLY A 13 3.32 11.39 2.43
C GLY A 13 3.62 10.42 3.57
N TRP A 14 2.74 9.46 3.71
CA TRP A 14 2.84 8.40 4.69
C TRP A 14 3.09 7.07 3.97
N ASN A 15 3.99 6.26 4.53
CA ASN A 15 4.34 4.95 4.03
C ASN A 15 3.89 3.87 5.03
N SER A 16 3.15 2.88 4.57
CA SER A 16 2.61 1.83 5.42
C SER A 16 3.66 0.99 6.13
N TYR A 17 4.83 0.83 5.55
CA TYR A 17 5.90 0.03 6.14
C TYR A 17 6.42 0.61 7.47
N ASP A 18 6.44 1.93 7.61
CA ASP A 18 6.99 2.60 8.78
C ASP A 18 6.26 2.25 10.08
N TYR A 19 4.99 1.86 9.99
CA TYR A 19 4.19 1.47 11.15
C TYR A 19 3.73 0.00 11.11
N TYR A 20 3.23 -0.46 9.97
CA TYR A 20 2.63 -1.78 9.82
C TYR A 20 3.59 -2.85 9.29
N ASP A 21 4.84 -2.51 8.99
CA ASP A 21 5.77 -3.38 8.28
C ASP A 21 5.12 -3.88 6.97
N THR A 22 4.88 -5.18 6.85
CA THR A 22 4.26 -5.79 5.67
C THR A 22 2.79 -6.16 5.88
N THR A 23 2.22 -5.84 7.05
CA THR A 23 0.92 -6.38 7.49
C THR A 23 -0.29 -5.50 7.15
N VAL A 24 -0.09 -4.34 6.56
CA VAL A 24 -1.15 -3.38 6.29
C VAL A 24 -2.31 -4.00 5.48
N ASN A 25 -3.53 -3.60 5.80
CA ASN A 25 -4.74 -3.96 5.09
C ASN A 25 -5.51 -2.73 4.60
N GLU A 26 -6.56 -2.97 3.83
CA GLU A 26 -7.37 -1.91 3.23
C GLU A 26 -8.01 -0.97 4.26
N GLU A 27 -8.53 -1.51 5.36
CA GLU A 27 -9.15 -0.72 6.42
C GLU A 27 -8.14 0.26 7.04
N GLN A 28 -6.93 -0.22 7.31
CA GLN A 28 -5.85 0.59 7.86
C GLN A 28 -5.39 1.68 6.86
N ILE A 29 -5.31 1.35 5.58
CA ILE A 29 -4.99 2.34 4.54
C ILE A 29 -6.04 3.44 4.51
N ARG A 30 -7.33 3.08 4.50
CA ARG A 30 -8.43 4.06 4.50
C ARG A 30 -8.40 4.95 5.74
N ALA A 31 -8.23 4.37 6.91
CA ALA A 31 -8.18 5.13 8.17
C ALA A 31 -7.02 6.15 8.20
N ASN A 32 -5.83 5.75 7.74
CA ASN A 32 -4.69 6.66 7.65
C ASN A 32 -4.89 7.74 6.59
N ALA A 33 -5.50 7.40 5.46
CA ALA A 33 -5.83 8.38 4.40
C ALA A 33 -6.84 9.41 4.91
N GLU A 34 -7.89 9.00 5.60
CA GLU A 34 -8.88 9.91 6.20
C GLU A 34 -8.25 10.86 7.21
N TYR A 35 -7.41 10.32 8.10
CA TYR A 35 -6.70 11.16 9.08
C TYR A 35 -5.80 12.19 8.39
N MET A 36 -5.03 11.76 7.40
CA MET A 36 -4.12 12.65 6.68
C MET A 36 -4.89 13.72 5.90
N ALA A 37 -5.99 13.36 5.25
CA ALA A 37 -6.84 14.31 4.53
C ALA A 37 -7.45 15.36 5.47
N ALA A 38 -7.89 14.94 6.66
CA ALA A 38 -8.53 15.84 7.62
C ALA A 38 -7.54 16.78 8.33
N ASN A 39 -6.31 16.33 8.59
CA ASN A 39 -5.40 17.02 9.51
C ASN A 39 -4.09 17.51 8.88
N MET A 40 -3.69 16.98 7.73
CA MET A 40 -2.35 17.18 7.19
C MET A 40 -2.33 17.66 5.74
N LYS A 41 -3.43 17.49 5.00
CA LYS A 41 -3.49 17.82 3.57
C LYS A 41 -3.18 19.29 3.30
N GLU A 42 -3.70 20.19 4.11
CA GLU A 42 -3.44 21.63 3.97
C GLU A 42 -1.97 22.01 4.13
N SER A 43 -1.20 21.16 4.86
CA SER A 43 0.24 21.32 5.04
C SER A 43 1.07 20.66 3.93
N GLY A 44 0.44 20.10 2.89
CA GLY A 44 1.11 19.50 1.74
C GLY A 44 1.34 18.00 1.81
N TRP A 45 0.76 17.31 2.78
CA TRP A 45 0.82 15.84 2.90
C TRP A 45 -0.24 15.22 2.00
N GLU A 46 0.18 14.62 0.86
CA GLU A 46 -0.72 14.23 -0.22
C GLU A 46 -0.62 12.75 -0.61
N TYR A 47 0.45 12.07 -0.24
CA TYR A 47 0.74 10.72 -0.72
C TYR A 47 0.48 9.67 0.36
N ILE A 48 -0.24 8.61 -0.02
CA ILE A 48 -0.38 7.37 0.75
C ILE A 48 0.34 6.28 -0.03
N VAL A 49 1.32 5.63 0.60
CA VAL A 49 2.11 4.57 -0.03
C VAL A 49 1.80 3.25 0.63
N ILE A 50 1.34 2.30 -0.17
CA ILE A 50 1.23 0.90 0.21
C ILE A 50 2.56 0.24 -0.18
N ASP A 51 3.35 -0.13 0.83
CA ASP A 51 4.70 -0.65 0.61
C ASP A 51 4.70 -2.16 0.35
N ILE A 52 5.85 -2.78 0.43
CA ILE A 52 6.14 -4.15 0.02
C ILE A 52 5.18 -5.21 0.57
N GLN A 53 5.12 -6.35 -0.12
CA GLN A 53 4.36 -7.55 0.24
C GLN A 53 2.82 -7.38 0.28
N TRP A 54 2.28 -6.35 -0.34
CA TRP A 54 0.84 -6.16 -0.50
C TRP A 54 0.17 -7.32 -1.29
N TYR A 55 0.94 -8.09 -2.02
CA TYR A 55 0.52 -9.24 -2.81
C TYR A 55 0.58 -10.58 -2.04
N ASN A 56 1.15 -10.62 -0.84
CA ASN A 56 1.31 -11.84 -0.05
C ASN A 56 0.11 -12.10 0.85
N TYR A 57 -0.26 -13.37 0.98
CA TYR A 57 -1.30 -13.84 1.91
C TYR A 57 -0.78 -13.92 3.34
N ASP A 58 0.38 -14.53 3.51
CA ASP A 58 0.98 -14.72 4.83
C ASP A 58 2.17 -13.77 5.00
N VAL A 59 1.93 -12.68 5.68
CA VAL A 59 2.93 -11.61 5.86
C VAL A 59 3.52 -11.58 7.27
N GLY A 60 3.11 -12.52 8.13
CA GLY A 60 3.50 -12.52 9.53
C GLY A 60 2.89 -11.36 10.32
N THR A 61 2.97 -11.47 11.62
CA THR A 61 2.46 -10.46 12.56
C THR A 61 3.56 -9.81 13.39
N GLN A 62 4.80 -10.22 13.20
CA GLN A 62 5.95 -9.76 13.96
C GLN A 62 7.07 -9.35 13.02
N ARG A 63 7.62 -8.18 13.27
CA ARG A 63 8.66 -7.53 12.46
C ARG A 63 9.87 -8.43 12.19
N ASP A 64 10.27 -9.23 13.15
CA ASP A 64 11.43 -10.11 13.07
C ASP A 64 11.18 -11.40 12.27
N ARG A 65 9.93 -11.69 11.91
CA ARG A 65 9.55 -12.97 11.26
C ARG A 65 9.19 -12.85 9.79
N TYR A 66 8.70 -11.72 9.32
CA TYR A 66 8.18 -11.62 7.95
C TYR A 66 9.23 -11.90 6.87
N GLN A 67 10.51 -11.68 7.18
CA GLN A 67 11.61 -11.94 6.26
C GLN A 67 11.97 -13.42 6.12
N TYR A 68 11.46 -14.26 7.00
CA TYR A 68 11.81 -15.68 7.11
C TYR A 68 10.63 -16.62 6.82
N ILE A 69 9.53 -16.11 6.28
CA ILE A 69 8.38 -16.95 5.92
C ILE A 69 8.74 -17.76 4.67
N PRO A 70 8.85 -19.08 4.78
CA PRO A 70 9.11 -19.94 3.61
C PRO A 70 7.84 -20.12 2.78
N PHE A 71 8.00 -20.35 1.49
CA PHE A 71 6.90 -20.71 0.57
C PHE A 71 5.75 -19.71 0.57
N TRP A 72 6.07 -18.43 0.39
CA TRP A 72 5.07 -17.38 0.33
C TRP A 72 4.05 -17.64 -0.77
N LYS A 73 2.79 -17.59 -0.39
CA LYS A 73 1.70 -17.54 -1.35
C LYS A 73 1.50 -16.11 -1.79
N MET A 74 1.77 -15.85 -3.06
CA MET A 74 1.58 -14.54 -3.70
C MET A 74 0.35 -14.57 -4.59
N GLU A 75 -0.40 -13.47 -4.64
CA GLU A 75 -1.46 -13.29 -5.63
C GLU A 75 -0.85 -12.81 -6.95
N MET A 76 -1.14 -13.52 -8.02
CA MET A 76 -0.65 -13.20 -9.36
C MET A 76 -1.70 -13.55 -10.41
N ASP A 77 -1.67 -12.84 -11.54
CA ASP A 77 -2.44 -13.20 -12.71
C ASP A 77 -1.73 -14.25 -13.60
N GLU A 78 -2.36 -14.60 -14.71
CA GLU A 78 -1.85 -15.57 -15.68
C GLU A 78 -0.53 -15.15 -16.36
N TYR A 79 -0.19 -13.86 -16.30
CA TYR A 79 1.05 -13.29 -16.84
C TYR A 79 2.14 -13.09 -15.78
N SER A 80 1.95 -13.66 -14.58
CA SER A 80 2.86 -13.49 -13.44
C SER A 80 2.98 -12.04 -12.94
N ARG A 81 1.98 -11.21 -13.20
CA ARG A 81 1.91 -9.86 -12.63
C ARG A 81 1.31 -9.94 -11.23
N LEU A 82 1.94 -9.29 -10.27
CA LEU A 82 1.47 -9.27 -8.89
C LEU A 82 0.12 -8.56 -8.79
N LEU A 83 -0.77 -9.15 -8.00
CA LEU A 83 -2.08 -8.57 -7.68
C LEU A 83 -2.19 -8.36 -6.17
N PRO A 84 -2.99 -7.36 -5.71
CA PRO A 84 -3.23 -7.19 -4.29
C PRO A 84 -3.88 -8.44 -3.69
N CYS A 85 -3.40 -8.84 -2.51
CA CYS A 85 -3.97 -9.96 -1.78
C CYS A 85 -5.43 -9.66 -1.40
N PRO A 86 -6.42 -10.45 -1.88
CA PRO A 86 -7.83 -10.13 -1.67
C PRO A 86 -8.27 -10.25 -0.20
N ASP A 87 -7.59 -11.07 0.60
CA ASP A 87 -7.88 -11.20 2.03
C ASP A 87 -7.54 -9.90 2.80
N ARG A 88 -6.55 -9.17 2.32
CA ARG A 88 -6.09 -7.90 2.93
C ARG A 88 -6.68 -6.68 2.24
N PHE A 89 -6.93 -6.77 0.95
CA PHE A 89 -7.46 -5.70 0.10
C PHE A 89 -8.71 -6.18 -0.64
N PRO A 90 -9.84 -6.35 0.07
CA PRO A 90 -11.04 -6.97 -0.51
C PRO A 90 -11.64 -6.21 -1.69
N SER A 91 -11.42 -4.90 -1.81
CA SER A 91 -11.89 -4.14 -2.97
C SER A 91 -11.09 -4.39 -4.25
N SER A 92 -9.96 -5.11 -4.17
CA SER A 92 -9.08 -5.37 -5.30
C SER A 92 -9.58 -6.46 -6.26
N VAL A 93 -10.61 -7.20 -5.88
CA VAL A 93 -11.14 -8.34 -6.65
C VAL A 93 -11.71 -7.94 -8.01
N ASN A 94 -11.96 -8.93 -8.86
CA ASN A 94 -12.55 -8.73 -10.19
C ASN A 94 -11.72 -7.79 -11.10
N GLY A 95 -10.41 -7.86 -10.98
CA GLY A 95 -9.48 -7.08 -11.79
C GLY A 95 -9.38 -5.60 -11.41
N GLN A 96 -9.93 -5.19 -10.27
CA GLN A 96 -9.90 -3.80 -9.82
C GLN A 96 -8.52 -3.34 -9.35
N GLY A 97 -7.69 -4.26 -8.83
CA GLY A 97 -6.39 -3.90 -8.28
C GLY A 97 -6.53 -2.86 -7.15
N PHE A 98 -5.65 -1.87 -7.14
CA PHE A 98 -5.73 -0.76 -6.18
C PHE A 98 -6.60 0.42 -6.63
N LYS A 99 -7.29 0.31 -7.79
CA LYS A 99 -8.10 1.42 -8.28
C LYS A 99 -9.14 1.91 -7.27
N PRO A 100 -9.91 1.04 -6.57
CA PRO A 100 -10.88 1.51 -5.58
C PRO A 100 -10.26 2.32 -4.42
N LEU A 101 -9.03 1.96 -4.02
CA LEU A 101 -8.30 2.75 -3.01
C LEU A 101 -7.73 4.05 -3.58
N ALA A 102 -7.27 4.02 -4.82
CA ALA A 102 -6.74 5.22 -5.48
C ALA A 102 -7.84 6.27 -5.75
N ASP A 103 -9.06 5.82 -5.99
CA ASP A 103 -10.21 6.70 -6.23
C ASP A 103 -10.83 7.22 -4.92
N TYR A 104 -10.54 6.59 -3.80
CA TYR A 104 -11.04 6.97 -2.47
C TYR A 104 -10.41 8.25 -1.96
#